data_a524866bfb22c627441294710cfc788a
#
_entry.id   a524866bfb22c627441294710cfc788a
#
_cell.length_a   1.000
_cell.length_b   1.000
_cell.length_c   1.000
_cell.angle_alpha   90.00
_cell.angle_beta   90.00
_cell.angle_gamma   90.00
#
_symmetry.space_group_name_H-M   'P 1'
#
loop_
_entity.id
_entity.type
_entity.pdbx_description
1 polymer ?
#
loop_
_entity_poly.entity_id
_entity_poly.type
_entity_poly.pdbx_seq_one_letter_code
_entity_poly.pdbx_strand_id
1 'polypeptide(L)'
;MRLPETWVEARFGDVLSRVDTKVDPQTSLTKSHFYVGLEHIESHTGRLLREAEEVTEGSDILSIKTAFNAGDILYGKLRPNLNKVHLAVQDGICSTDIWALRASEFLLPDFALRYLRSPAIYVRAAQLAAGANLPRISANAFDRLSIPLPTLPEQQRIVNLLQQADELRSAKQDAIKLCSELNKALFEKHFGIAGATTQWPMEPFGKYTTYSKYGPRFPDQAYSESGIHVLRTTDMNNDGTIRWWEAPKLALTEKQIQEHTLKPGTLVVSRSGTIGPFALFDGPEGQCVAGAYLIEFGLADSIEPEYVRALFSTPYLQQMLRKSVRSVAQPNINAPNIRAIQIPVPPRDRQEAFSNQIKKLREWTKQLANSAANFEDFFQNIIGEAFSGDLTTAWRDKHAAEVAEAAHVRDALLRERGALLRERGAKITLKTNSAATTTTQADLDLRPSRHWLLGELSEFQRQVLAAFTEYCLQSGQPLLPALARGRPGGLWPLLRRRYCNRASGNLRPVPRQSHPSFLESVGGVGHDRKNLPAQARP
;
A
#
# COMPACT_ATOMS: atom_id res chain seq x y z
N MET A 1 12.16 -6.92 -29.84
CA MET A 1 13.29 -6.54 -29.01
C MET A 1 14.35 -7.61 -29.18
N ARG A 2 15.61 -7.26 -29.40
CA ARG A 2 16.68 -8.26 -29.55
C ARG A 2 17.29 -8.52 -28.17
N LEU A 3 17.15 -9.74 -27.66
CA LEU A 3 17.74 -10.10 -26.36
C LEU A 3 19.28 -10.08 -26.44
N PRO A 4 20.00 -9.88 -25.32
CA PRO A 4 21.44 -10.04 -25.25
C PRO A 4 21.88 -11.41 -25.75
N GLU A 5 23.10 -11.52 -26.34
CA GLU A 5 23.61 -12.76 -26.91
C GLU A 5 23.74 -13.90 -25.89
N THR A 6 23.97 -13.55 -24.63
CA THR A 6 24.07 -14.51 -23.51
C THR A 6 22.71 -14.96 -22.98
N TRP A 7 21.59 -14.40 -23.49
CA TRP A 7 20.25 -14.77 -23.05
C TRP A 7 19.61 -15.71 -24.06
N VAL A 8 18.73 -16.59 -23.58
CA VAL A 8 17.87 -17.44 -24.44
C VAL A 8 16.41 -17.13 -24.11
N GLU A 9 15.53 -17.40 -25.06
CA GLU A 9 14.10 -17.37 -24.86
C GLU A 9 13.60 -18.82 -24.64
N ALA A 10 12.96 -19.03 -23.47
CA ALA A 10 12.38 -20.33 -23.10
C ALA A 10 10.86 -20.22 -22.98
N ARG A 11 10.12 -21.32 -23.17
CA ARG A 11 8.68 -21.36 -22.88
C ARG A 11 8.46 -21.60 -21.38
N PHE A 12 7.35 -21.09 -20.84
CA PHE A 12 7.01 -21.38 -19.45
C PHE A 12 6.92 -22.88 -19.17
N GLY A 13 6.34 -23.67 -20.08
CA GLY A 13 6.25 -25.12 -19.92
C GLY A 13 7.60 -25.84 -19.89
N ASP A 14 8.68 -25.21 -20.37
CA ASP A 14 10.04 -25.79 -20.37
C ASP A 14 10.78 -25.49 -19.05
N VAL A 15 10.42 -24.39 -18.37
CA VAL A 15 11.15 -23.87 -17.19
C VAL A 15 10.33 -23.84 -15.90
N LEU A 16 9.00 -23.98 -16.00
CA LEU A 16 8.07 -24.05 -14.88
C LEU A 16 7.28 -25.36 -14.95
N SER A 17 7.29 -26.14 -13.90
CA SER A 17 6.48 -27.37 -13.80
C SER A 17 5.32 -27.13 -12.82
N ARG A 18 4.12 -27.62 -13.19
CA ARG A 18 2.98 -27.59 -12.26
C ARG A 18 3.13 -28.71 -11.23
N VAL A 19 2.96 -28.36 -9.96
CA VAL A 19 2.87 -29.33 -8.87
C VAL A 19 1.49 -29.99 -8.94
N ASP A 20 1.44 -31.32 -8.96
CA ASP A 20 0.18 -32.08 -9.09
C ASP A 20 -0.15 -32.93 -7.86
N THR A 21 0.52 -32.67 -6.73
CA THR A 21 0.26 -33.36 -5.46
C THR A 21 -1.09 -32.92 -4.90
N LYS A 22 -2.05 -33.86 -4.85
CA LYS A 22 -3.40 -33.60 -4.35
C LYS A 22 -3.50 -33.93 -2.88
N VAL A 23 -4.21 -33.08 -2.15
CA VAL A 23 -4.54 -33.25 -0.72
C VAL A 23 -6.04 -33.08 -0.57
N ASP A 24 -6.66 -34.06 0.08
CA ASP A 24 -8.04 -33.94 0.53
C ASP A 24 -8.03 -33.50 2.00
N PRO A 25 -8.38 -32.25 2.32
CA PRO A 25 -8.37 -31.76 3.69
C PRO A 25 -9.31 -32.52 4.63
N GLN A 26 -10.34 -33.21 4.05
CA GLN A 26 -11.33 -33.97 4.80
C GLN A 26 -10.82 -35.34 5.30
N THR A 27 -9.80 -35.89 4.66
CA THR A 27 -9.22 -37.20 5.05
C THR A 27 -8.12 -37.09 6.10
N SER A 28 -7.60 -35.89 6.33
CA SER A 28 -6.52 -35.63 7.30
C SER A 28 -7.04 -34.88 8.52
N LEU A 29 -7.97 -35.47 9.24
CA LEU A 29 -8.73 -34.85 10.37
C LEU A 29 -7.87 -34.33 11.54
N THR A 30 -6.57 -34.60 11.57
CA THR A 30 -5.69 -34.20 12.68
C THR A 30 -4.61 -33.22 12.26
N LYS A 31 -4.53 -32.81 10.98
CA LYS A 31 -3.45 -31.98 10.47
C LYS A 31 -3.99 -30.62 10.02
N SER A 32 -3.55 -29.56 10.66
CA SER A 32 -3.75 -28.22 10.15
C SER A 32 -2.90 -27.95 8.90
N HIS A 33 -3.46 -27.27 7.92
CA HIS A 33 -2.79 -26.89 6.68
C HIS A 33 -2.83 -25.37 6.53
N PHE A 34 -1.73 -24.80 6.06
CA PHE A 34 -1.75 -23.42 5.59
C PHE A 34 -2.46 -23.37 4.22
N TYR A 35 -3.61 -22.70 4.16
CA TYR A 35 -4.42 -22.60 2.95
C TYR A 35 -4.32 -21.25 2.27
N VAL A 36 -4.10 -21.27 0.95
CA VAL A 36 -4.07 -20.08 0.11
C VAL A 36 -5.16 -20.16 -0.96
N GLY A 37 -6.18 -19.32 -0.83
CA GLY A 37 -7.17 -19.03 -1.86
C GLY A 37 -6.81 -17.80 -2.68
N LEU A 38 -7.50 -17.57 -3.81
CA LEU A 38 -7.29 -16.35 -4.60
C LEU A 38 -7.63 -15.07 -3.81
N GLU A 39 -8.60 -15.13 -2.92
CA GLU A 39 -8.99 -14.07 -2.00
C GLU A 39 -7.84 -13.62 -1.12
N HIS A 40 -6.95 -14.52 -0.74
CA HIS A 40 -5.82 -14.26 0.13
C HIS A 40 -4.62 -13.59 -0.58
N ILE A 41 -4.58 -13.58 -1.91
CA ILE A 41 -3.51 -12.94 -2.68
C ILE A 41 -3.97 -11.56 -3.13
N GLU A 42 -3.29 -10.52 -2.69
CA GLU A 42 -3.56 -9.14 -3.10
C GLU A 42 -3.25 -8.96 -4.59
N SER A 43 -4.17 -8.31 -5.32
CA SER A 43 -4.00 -8.05 -6.76
C SER A 43 -2.79 -7.16 -7.03
N HIS A 44 -2.05 -7.45 -8.10
CA HIS A 44 -0.87 -6.73 -8.60
C HIS A 44 0.35 -6.71 -7.67
N THR A 45 0.18 -6.79 -6.36
CA THR A 45 1.29 -6.85 -5.40
C THR A 45 1.73 -8.27 -5.08
N GLY A 46 0.79 -9.23 -5.16
CA GLY A 46 1.01 -10.63 -4.80
C GLY A 46 1.32 -10.85 -3.32
N ARG A 47 1.09 -9.84 -2.46
CA ARG A 47 1.21 -10.01 -1.01
C ARG A 47 0.09 -10.89 -0.49
N LEU A 48 0.38 -11.73 0.52
CA LEU A 48 -0.67 -12.42 1.24
C LEU A 48 -1.37 -11.44 2.20
N LEU A 49 -2.69 -11.45 2.16
CA LEU A 49 -3.54 -10.79 3.13
C LEU A 49 -3.50 -11.60 4.45
N ARG A 50 -3.84 -10.96 5.57
CA ARG A 50 -3.76 -11.58 6.91
C ARG A 50 -4.69 -12.78 7.12
N GLU A 51 -5.66 -12.93 6.22
CA GLU A 51 -6.70 -13.97 6.26
C GLU A 51 -6.28 -15.30 5.61
N ALA A 52 -5.00 -15.45 5.20
CA ALA A 52 -4.47 -16.77 4.84
C ALA A 52 -4.41 -17.62 6.12
N GLU A 53 -5.43 -18.43 6.32
CA GLU A 53 -5.64 -19.15 7.58
C GLU A 53 -5.05 -20.55 7.56
N GLU A 54 -4.68 -21.06 8.74
CA GLU A 54 -4.44 -22.49 8.93
C GLU A 54 -5.78 -23.23 8.84
N VAL A 55 -5.81 -24.26 8.00
CA VAL A 55 -6.97 -25.15 7.91
C VAL A 55 -6.95 -26.10 9.09
N THR A 56 -7.87 -25.93 10.03
CA THR A 56 -8.08 -26.84 11.15
C THR A 56 -9.12 -27.90 10.80
N GLU A 57 -9.16 -28.97 11.64
CA GLU A 57 -10.18 -30.00 11.59
C GLU A 57 -11.59 -29.40 11.59
N GLY A 58 -12.45 -29.83 10.68
CA GLY A 58 -13.82 -29.31 10.55
C GLY A 58 -13.94 -28.00 9.78
N SER A 59 -12.91 -27.54 9.09
CA SER A 59 -13.01 -26.34 8.23
C SER A 59 -13.93 -26.55 7.02
N ASP A 60 -14.50 -25.45 6.52
CA ASP A 60 -15.42 -25.42 5.35
C ASP A 60 -14.75 -25.76 4.00
N ILE A 61 -13.52 -26.24 3.99
CA ILE A 61 -12.82 -26.61 2.74
C ILE A 61 -13.24 -28.01 2.30
N LEU A 62 -14.32 -28.05 1.52
CA LEU A 62 -14.99 -29.28 1.11
C LEU A 62 -14.38 -29.97 -0.14
N SER A 63 -13.29 -29.45 -0.73
CA SER A 63 -12.78 -29.97 -1.99
C SER A 63 -11.27 -30.24 -1.95
N ILE A 64 -10.85 -31.23 -2.76
CA ILE A 64 -9.43 -31.54 -2.98
C ILE A 64 -8.65 -30.30 -3.38
N LYS A 65 -7.49 -30.09 -2.78
CA LYS A 65 -6.56 -28.99 -2.99
C LYS A 65 -5.27 -29.48 -3.61
N THR A 66 -4.42 -28.55 -4.03
CA THR A 66 -3.06 -28.85 -4.51
C THR A 66 -2.07 -28.46 -3.42
N ALA A 67 -1.20 -29.37 -3.02
CA ALA A 67 -0.10 -29.07 -2.11
C ALA A 67 0.97 -28.25 -2.84
N PHE A 68 1.64 -27.38 -2.10
CA PHE A 68 2.81 -26.62 -2.56
C PHE A 68 3.86 -26.57 -1.45
N ASN A 69 5.12 -26.37 -1.86
CA ASN A 69 6.24 -26.20 -0.94
C ASN A 69 6.72 -24.75 -0.93
N ALA A 70 7.47 -24.39 0.10
CA ALA A 70 8.23 -23.14 0.10
C ALA A 70 9.09 -23.06 -1.17
N GLY A 71 9.09 -21.89 -1.82
CA GLY A 71 9.76 -21.67 -3.11
C GLY A 71 8.90 -21.95 -4.34
N ASP A 72 7.73 -22.58 -4.22
CA ASP A 72 6.79 -22.70 -5.33
C ASP A 72 6.07 -21.37 -5.59
N ILE A 73 5.79 -21.06 -6.87
CA ILE A 73 5.07 -19.85 -7.28
C ILE A 73 3.59 -20.18 -7.39
N LEU A 74 2.75 -19.49 -6.61
CA LEU A 74 1.30 -19.62 -6.65
C LEU A 74 0.74 -18.67 -7.70
N TYR A 75 0.28 -19.20 -8.83
CA TYR A 75 -0.24 -18.42 -9.96
C TYR A 75 -1.75 -18.56 -10.09
N GLY A 76 -2.47 -17.45 -9.95
CA GLY A 76 -3.91 -17.37 -10.14
C GLY A 76 -4.30 -17.49 -11.62
N LYS A 77 -4.84 -18.65 -12.04
CA LYS A 77 -5.30 -18.86 -13.42
C LYS A 77 -6.64 -18.22 -13.74
N LEU A 78 -7.46 -17.95 -12.72
CA LEU A 78 -8.74 -17.26 -12.84
C LEU A 78 -8.54 -15.74 -12.84
N ARG A 79 -9.12 -15.07 -13.83
CA ARG A 79 -9.01 -13.61 -14.02
C ARG A 79 -7.54 -13.15 -13.99
N PRO A 80 -6.70 -13.59 -14.94
CA PRO A 80 -5.27 -13.29 -14.93
C PRO A 80 -4.95 -11.78 -14.92
N ASN A 81 -5.89 -10.93 -15.36
CA ASN A 81 -5.79 -9.48 -15.29
C ASN A 81 -5.65 -8.95 -13.85
N LEU A 82 -6.09 -9.71 -12.84
CA LEU A 82 -5.90 -9.34 -11.43
C LEU A 82 -4.46 -9.55 -10.96
N ASN A 83 -3.61 -10.20 -11.76
CA ASN A 83 -2.18 -10.39 -11.49
C ASN A 83 -1.89 -10.93 -10.08
N LYS A 84 -2.63 -11.98 -9.68
CA LYS A 84 -2.49 -12.63 -8.38
C LYS A 84 -1.43 -13.72 -8.46
N VAL A 85 -0.18 -13.36 -8.17
CA VAL A 85 0.98 -14.26 -8.21
C VAL A 85 1.80 -14.06 -6.93
N HIS A 86 2.04 -15.16 -6.18
CA HIS A 86 2.73 -15.16 -4.89
C HIS A 86 3.85 -16.19 -4.88
N LEU A 87 4.98 -15.88 -4.25
CA LEU A 87 6.04 -16.86 -3.97
C LEU A 87 5.83 -17.43 -2.56
N ALA A 88 5.59 -18.73 -2.47
CA ALA A 88 5.35 -19.40 -1.21
C ALA A 88 6.59 -19.36 -0.30
N VAL A 89 6.42 -18.91 0.93
CA VAL A 89 7.49 -18.84 1.94
C VAL A 89 7.47 -20.04 2.91
N GLN A 90 6.41 -20.84 2.86
CA GLN A 90 6.21 -22.06 3.65
C GLN A 90 5.35 -23.05 2.86
N ASP A 91 5.35 -24.29 3.30
CA ASP A 91 4.53 -25.34 2.71
C ASP A 91 3.04 -25.15 3.01
N GLY A 92 2.18 -25.60 2.11
CA GLY A 92 0.74 -25.44 2.28
C GLY A 92 -0.09 -26.10 1.19
N ILE A 93 -1.38 -25.73 1.15
CA ILE A 93 -2.32 -26.15 0.11
C ILE A 93 -2.97 -24.92 -0.52
N CYS A 94 -3.27 -24.98 -1.82
CA CYS A 94 -3.89 -23.88 -2.54
C CYS A 94 -5.19 -24.27 -3.23
N SER A 95 -6.02 -23.24 -3.51
CA SER A 95 -7.25 -23.35 -4.27
C SER A 95 -7.02 -23.98 -5.65
N THR A 96 -8.04 -24.66 -6.17
CA THR A 96 -8.02 -25.24 -7.54
C THR A 96 -7.87 -24.18 -8.64
N ASP A 97 -8.18 -22.91 -8.37
CA ASP A 97 -7.97 -21.79 -9.29
C ASP A 97 -6.56 -21.18 -9.24
N ILE A 98 -5.68 -21.78 -8.43
CA ILE A 98 -4.26 -21.47 -8.35
C ILE A 98 -3.44 -22.67 -8.87
N TRP A 99 -2.42 -22.38 -9.68
CA TRP A 99 -1.36 -23.36 -9.97
C TRP A 99 -0.18 -23.12 -9.04
N ALA A 100 0.31 -24.17 -8.40
CA ALA A 100 1.63 -24.18 -7.79
C ALA A 100 2.65 -24.52 -8.87
N LEU A 101 3.55 -23.58 -9.15
CA LEU A 101 4.56 -23.67 -10.20
C LEU A 101 5.94 -23.80 -9.57
N ARG A 102 6.66 -24.84 -9.91
CA ARG A 102 8.05 -25.07 -9.47
C ARG A 102 9.01 -24.67 -10.57
N ALA A 103 9.95 -23.79 -10.23
CA ALA A 103 11.00 -23.37 -11.14
C ALA A 103 12.02 -24.49 -11.35
N SER A 104 12.61 -24.55 -12.54
CA SER A 104 13.71 -25.46 -12.85
C SER A 104 15.02 -24.93 -12.23
N GLU A 105 16.06 -25.79 -12.25
CA GLU A 105 17.39 -25.52 -11.70
C GLU A 105 18.13 -24.31 -12.33
N PHE A 106 17.71 -23.87 -13.51
CA PHE A 106 18.28 -22.70 -14.22
C PHE A 106 17.38 -21.46 -14.18
N LEU A 107 16.32 -21.49 -13.39
CA LEU A 107 15.38 -20.37 -13.23
C LEU A 107 15.18 -20.06 -11.74
N LEU A 108 15.57 -18.87 -11.31
CA LEU A 108 15.31 -18.42 -9.95
C LEU A 108 13.81 -18.16 -9.75
N PRO A 109 13.18 -18.68 -8.67
CA PRO A 109 11.76 -18.45 -8.39
C PRO A 109 11.41 -16.95 -8.29
N ASP A 110 12.27 -16.14 -7.67
CA ASP A 110 12.08 -14.68 -7.57
C ASP A 110 12.14 -13.98 -8.92
N PHE A 111 13.02 -14.41 -9.82
CA PHE A 111 13.07 -13.87 -11.18
C PHE A 111 11.79 -14.22 -11.96
N ALA A 112 11.38 -15.49 -11.89
CA ALA A 112 10.13 -15.95 -12.50
C ALA A 112 8.91 -15.23 -11.95
N LEU A 113 8.80 -15.06 -10.62
CA LEU A 113 7.74 -14.31 -9.96
C LEU A 113 7.62 -12.89 -10.53
N ARG A 114 8.76 -12.16 -10.62
CA ARG A 114 8.78 -10.77 -11.10
C ARG A 114 8.39 -10.69 -12.57
N TYR A 115 8.85 -11.64 -13.39
CA TYR A 115 8.47 -11.70 -14.79
C TYR A 115 6.98 -12.03 -14.97
N LEU A 116 6.46 -13.03 -14.26
CA LEU A 116 5.04 -13.38 -14.28
C LEU A 116 4.12 -12.21 -13.87
N ARG A 117 4.59 -11.36 -12.96
CA ARG A 117 3.89 -10.17 -12.50
C ARG A 117 4.08 -8.95 -13.41
N SER A 118 4.95 -9.01 -14.39
CA SER A 118 5.18 -7.89 -15.31
C SER A 118 3.95 -7.60 -16.18
N PRO A 119 3.73 -6.33 -16.58
CA PRO A 119 2.62 -5.95 -17.47
C PRO A 119 2.58 -6.75 -18.76
N ALA A 120 3.74 -7.06 -19.34
CA ALA A 120 3.85 -7.84 -20.56
C ALA A 120 3.19 -9.22 -20.44
N ILE A 121 3.28 -9.85 -19.27
CA ILE A 121 2.76 -11.20 -19.04
C ILE A 121 1.32 -11.20 -18.58
N TYR A 122 0.95 -10.43 -17.57
CA TYR A 122 -0.43 -10.50 -17.07
C TYR A 122 -1.44 -9.96 -18.10
N VAL A 123 -1.09 -8.96 -18.91
CA VAL A 123 -1.93 -8.49 -20.01
C VAL A 123 -2.07 -9.57 -21.08
N ARG A 124 -0.95 -10.22 -21.46
CA ARG A 124 -0.98 -11.31 -22.43
C ARG A 124 -1.76 -12.52 -21.94
N ALA A 125 -1.58 -12.90 -20.68
CA ALA A 125 -2.34 -13.98 -20.04
C ALA A 125 -3.85 -13.68 -19.99
N ALA A 126 -4.23 -12.42 -19.75
CA ALA A 126 -5.62 -11.98 -19.78
C ALA A 126 -6.24 -12.09 -21.19
N GLN A 127 -5.50 -11.73 -22.23
CA GLN A 127 -5.92 -11.87 -23.63
C GLN A 127 -6.12 -13.34 -24.06
N LEU A 128 -5.36 -14.26 -23.47
CA LEU A 128 -5.44 -15.69 -23.75
C LEU A 128 -6.45 -16.44 -22.88
N ALA A 129 -7.05 -15.74 -21.90
CA ALA A 129 -8.06 -16.32 -21.01
C ALA A 129 -9.40 -16.46 -21.74
N ALA A 130 -10.11 -17.56 -21.47
CA ALA A 130 -11.41 -17.87 -22.04
C ALA A 130 -12.47 -18.00 -20.94
N GLY A 131 -13.73 -17.68 -21.26
CA GLY A 131 -14.87 -17.71 -20.36
C GLY A 131 -15.49 -16.31 -20.12
N ALA A 132 -16.82 -16.18 -20.32
CA ALA A 132 -17.50 -14.88 -20.28
C ALA A 132 -17.49 -14.26 -18.87
N ASN A 133 -17.87 -15.01 -17.83
CA ASN A 133 -17.99 -14.47 -16.46
C ASN A 133 -16.75 -14.73 -15.60
N LEU A 134 -16.09 -15.86 -15.80
CA LEU A 134 -14.96 -16.32 -15.01
C LEU A 134 -13.79 -16.73 -15.94
N PRO A 135 -13.15 -15.77 -16.63
CA PRO A 135 -12.11 -16.08 -17.62
C PRO A 135 -10.91 -16.76 -16.95
N ARG A 136 -10.47 -17.86 -17.51
CA ARG A 136 -9.30 -18.64 -17.08
C ARG A 136 -8.33 -18.83 -18.22
N ILE A 137 -7.04 -18.70 -17.93
CA ILE A 137 -6.02 -19.13 -18.87
C ILE A 137 -5.89 -20.66 -18.82
N SER A 138 -5.84 -21.30 -19.99
CA SER A 138 -5.61 -22.74 -20.09
C SER A 138 -4.14 -23.07 -19.86
N ALA A 139 -3.87 -24.29 -19.37
CA ALA A 139 -2.50 -24.79 -19.18
C ALA A 139 -1.67 -24.69 -20.46
N ASN A 140 -2.24 -25.12 -21.59
CA ASN A 140 -1.56 -25.10 -22.89
C ASN A 140 -1.24 -23.67 -23.38
N ALA A 141 -2.15 -22.70 -23.14
CA ALA A 141 -1.90 -21.30 -23.48
C ALA A 141 -0.81 -20.69 -22.60
N PHE A 142 -0.82 -21.00 -21.30
CA PHE A 142 0.21 -20.56 -20.35
C PHE A 142 1.59 -21.14 -20.70
N ASP A 143 1.69 -22.43 -20.96
CA ASP A 143 2.95 -23.12 -21.30
C ASP A 143 3.62 -22.60 -22.55
N ARG A 144 2.84 -22.00 -23.46
CA ARG A 144 3.34 -21.38 -24.70
C ARG A 144 3.86 -19.95 -24.53
N LEU A 145 3.58 -19.32 -23.41
CA LEU A 145 4.17 -18.01 -23.10
C LEU A 145 5.69 -18.19 -22.96
N SER A 146 6.45 -17.18 -23.34
CA SER A 146 7.89 -17.20 -23.26
C SER A 146 8.42 -16.32 -22.15
N ILE A 147 9.62 -16.66 -21.66
CA ILE A 147 10.40 -15.92 -20.69
C ILE A 147 11.82 -15.71 -21.23
N PRO A 148 12.35 -14.47 -21.16
CA PRO A 148 13.77 -14.26 -21.36
C PRO A 148 14.53 -14.92 -20.20
N LEU A 149 15.53 -15.71 -20.50
CA LEU A 149 16.27 -16.51 -19.53
C LEU A 149 17.75 -16.11 -19.52
N PRO A 150 18.14 -15.14 -18.66
CA PRO A 150 19.53 -14.84 -18.36
C PRO A 150 20.23 -16.02 -17.67
N THR A 151 21.52 -15.91 -17.45
CA THR A 151 22.26 -16.80 -16.56
C THR A 151 21.84 -16.60 -15.10
N LEU A 152 21.99 -17.60 -14.24
CA LEU A 152 21.62 -17.50 -12.82
C LEU A 152 22.28 -16.30 -12.09
N PRO A 153 23.58 -16.00 -12.28
CA PRO A 153 24.17 -14.80 -11.67
C PRO A 153 23.49 -13.51 -12.14
N GLU A 154 23.12 -13.43 -13.42
CA GLU A 154 22.44 -12.24 -13.95
C GLU A 154 20.97 -12.17 -13.49
N GLN A 155 20.25 -13.31 -13.41
CA GLN A 155 18.93 -13.35 -12.77
C GLN A 155 18.98 -12.83 -11.34
N GLN A 156 19.98 -13.26 -10.55
CA GLN A 156 20.18 -12.78 -9.19
C GLN A 156 20.45 -11.28 -9.15
N ARG A 157 21.25 -10.76 -10.08
CA ARG A 157 21.51 -9.32 -10.20
C ARG A 157 20.23 -8.54 -10.48
N ILE A 158 19.41 -9.01 -11.43
CA ILE A 158 18.11 -8.41 -11.75
C ILE A 158 17.17 -8.45 -10.56
N VAL A 159 17.05 -9.59 -9.88
CA VAL A 159 16.22 -9.74 -8.68
C VAL A 159 16.62 -8.75 -7.60
N ASN A 160 17.92 -8.61 -7.33
CA ASN A 160 18.42 -7.68 -6.32
C ASN A 160 18.09 -6.22 -6.66
N LEU A 161 18.24 -5.81 -7.92
CA LEU A 161 17.89 -4.45 -8.36
C LEU A 161 16.40 -4.17 -8.26
N LEU A 162 15.56 -5.09 -8.73
CA LEU A 162 14.11 -4.96 -8.65
C LEU A 162 13.60 -5.01 -7.21
N GLN A 163 14.24 -5.80 -6.33
CA GLN A 163 13.91 -5.82 -4.91
C GLN A 163 14.21 -4.48 -4.24
N GLN A 164 15.35 -3.88 -4.54
CA GLN A 164 15.71 -2.55 -4.01
C GLN A 164 14.73 -1.48 -4.47
N ALA A 165 14.31 -1.54 -5.74
CA ALA A 165 13.30 -0.62 -6.26
C ALA A 165 11.92 -0.83 -5.60
N ASP A 166 11.49 -2.08 -5.37
CA ASP A 166 10.26 -2.39 -4.62
C ASP A 166 10.31 -1.90 -3.17
N GLU A 167 11.45 -2.08 -2.48
CA GLU A 167 11.65 -1.59 -1.11
C GLU A 167 11.53 -0.06 -1.05
N LEU A 168 12.12 0.66 -2.01
CA LEU A 168 12.01 2.12 -2.10
C LEU A 168 10.58 2.57 -2.40
N ARG A 169 9.88 1.89 -3.30
CA ARG A 169 8.47 2.14 -3.61
C ARG A 169 7.59 1.99 -2.36
N SER A 170 7.75 0.87 -1.65
CA SER A 170 7.02 0.61 -0.40
C SER A 170 7.32 1.67 0.66
N ALA A 171 8.59 2.02 0.85
CA ALA A 171 8.99 3.04 1.81
C ALA A 171 8.38 4.42 1.54
N LYS A 172 8.25 4.81 0.25
CA LYS A 172 7.57 6.06 -0.14
C LYS A 172 6.08 6.02 0.20
N GLN A 173 5.40 4.91 -0.07
CA GLN A 173 3.97 4.74 0.27
C GLN A 173 3.75 4.75 1.79
N ASP A 174 4.61 4.05 2.54
CA ASP A 174 4.54 4.03 4.00
C ASP A 174 4.79 5.42 4.60
N ALA A 175 5.70 6.20 4.03
CA ALA A 175 5.96 7.57 4.45
C ALA A 175 4.74 8.49 4.22
N ILE A 176 4.03 8.36 3.08
CA ILE A 176 2.79 9.11 2.82
C ILE A 176 1.72 8.76 3.87
N LYS A 177 1.55 7.47 4.15
CA LYS A 177 0.61 7.01 5.18
C LYS A 177 0.95 7.56 6.56
N LEU A 178 2.22 7.55 6.90
CA LEU A 178 2.73 8.09 8.16
C LEU A 178 2.48 9.59 8.28
N CYS A 179 2.65 10.36 7.20
CA CYS A 179 2.30 11.79 7.19
C CYS A 179 0.80 12.01 7.50
N SER A 180 -0.08 11.13 7.02
CA SER A 180 -1.51 11.20 7.34
C SER A 180 -1.79 10.90 8.82
N GLU A 181 -1.10 9.95 9.41
CA GLU A 181 -1.20 9.64 10.85
C GLU A 181 -0.64 10.79 11.71
N LEU A 182 0.45 11.41 11.27
CA LEU A 182 1.04 12.56 11.95
C LEU A 182 0.11 13.78 11.98
N ASN A 183 -0.70 13.99 10.94
CA ASN A 183 -1.73 15.03 10.95
C ASN A 183 -2.69 14.88 12.14
N LYS A 184 -3.15 13.66 12.41
CA LYS A 184 -4.04 13.38 13.57
C LYS A 184 -3.31 13.57 14.89
N ALA A 185 -2.10 13.03 14.99
CA ALA A 185 -1.29 13.15 16.20
C ALA A 185 -0.94 14.60 16.54
N LEU A 186 -0.67 15.45 15.53
CA LEU A 186 -0.46 16.89 15.74
C LEU A 186 -1.70 17.59 16.29
N PHE A 187 -2.89 17.26 15.75
CA PHE A 187 -4.13 17.80 16.28
C PHE A 187 -4.34 17.41 17.74
N GLU A 188 -4.19 16.13 18.07
CA GLU A 188 -4.32 15.62 19.42
C GLU A 188 -3.31 16.24 20.39
N LYS A 189 -2.07 16.44 19.95
CA LYS A 189 -1.01 17.10 20.74
C LYS A 189 -1.36 18.55 21.08
N HIS A 190 -1.89 19.30 20.12
CA HIS A 190 -2.20 20.73 20.33
C HIS A 190 -3.51 20.96 21.10
N PHE A 191 -4.50 20.11 20.87
CA PHE A 191 -5.88 20.38 21.29
C PHE A 191 -6.51 19.27 22.14
N GLY A 192 -5.85 18.13 22.29
CA GLY A 192 -6.43 16.94 22.90
C GLY A 192 -7.38 16.21 21.96
N ILE A 193 -7.99 15.14 22.45
CA ILE A 193 -9.01 14.40 21.70
C ILE A 193 -10.28 15.24 21.67
N ALA A 194 -10.74 15.64 20.50
CA ALA A 194 -12.00 16.36 20.34
C ALA A 194 -13.17 15.48 20.81
N GLY A 195 -13.96 15.94 21.77
CA GLY A 195 -15.10 15.22 22.30
C GLY A 195 -15.40 15.51 23.77
N ALA A 196 -15.67 14.49 24.56
CA ALA A 196 -16.25 14.59 25.90
C ALA A 196 -15.36 15.24 26.99
N THR A 197 -14.05 15.40 26.76
CA THR A 197 -13.11 15.91 27.79
C THR A 197 -12.17 16.99 27.27
N THR A 198 -12.69 17.88 26.42
CA THR A 198 -11.87 19.01 25.97
C THR A 198 -11.70 20.04 27.09
N GLN A 199 -10.48 20.57 27.24
CA GLN A 199 -10.20 21.71 28.16
C GLN A 199 -10.61 23.07 27.58
N TRP A 200 -11.05 23.08 26.29
CA TRP A 200 -11.36 24.33 25.58
C TRP A 200 -12.84 24.69 25.69
N PRO A 201 -13.19 25.97 25.66
CA PRO A 201 -14.58 26.41 25.61
C PRO A 201 -15.32 25.78 24.42
N MET A 202 -16.53 25.29 24.67
CA MET A 202 -17.41 24.77 23.63
C MET A 202 -18.35 25.88 23.16
N GLU A 203 -18.29 26.20 21.86
CA GLU A 203 -19.10 27.25 21.28
C GLU A 203 -19.75 26.81 19.98
N PRO A 204 -20.91 27.37 19.57
CA PRO A 204 -21.55 26.99 18.31
C PRO A 204 -20.68 27.44 17.14
N PHE A 205 -20.47 26.54 16.18
CA PHE A 205 -19.67 26.80 14.97
C PHE A 205 -20.14 28.06 14.21
N GLY A 206 -21.45 28.32 14.25
CA GLY A 206 -22.05 29.53 13.63
C GLY A 206 -21.47 30.86 14.08
N LYS A 207 -20.88 30.94 15.29
CA LYS A 207 -20.19 32.13 15.79
C LYS A 207 -18.92 32.46 14.99
N TYR A 208 -18.35 31.44 14.36
CA TYR A 208 -17.10 31.51 13.60
C TYR A 208 -17.32 31.47 12.09
N THR A 209 -18.57 31.69 11.65
CA THR A 209 -18.92 31.75 10.22
C THR A 209 -19.46 33.12 9.86
N THR A 210 -18.94 33.74 8.80
CA THR A 210 -19.37 35.04 8.28
C THR A 210 -20.62 34.92 7.42
N TYR A 211 -20.74 33.86 6.66
CA TYR A 211 -21.92 33.53 5.86
C TYR A 211 -22.07 32.02 5.71
N SER A 212 -23.26 31.60 5.24
CA SER A 212 -23.48 30.26 4.71
C SER A 212 -24.34 30.34 3.45
N LYS A 213 -23.95 29.60 2.40
CA LYS A 213 -24.60 29.64 1.09
C LYS A 213 -24.72 28.22 0.54
N TYR A 214 -25.82 27.94 -0.14
CA TYR A 214 -26.00 26.66 -0.83
C TYR A 214 -25.45 26.76 -2.25
N GLY A 215 -24.76 25.73 -2.70
CA GLY A 215 -24.32 25.66 -4.08
C GLY A 215 -25.51 25.73 -5.04
N PRO A 216 -25.40 26.48 -6.14
CA PRO A 216 -26.47 26.65 -7.11
C PRO A 216 -26.77 25.38 -7.91
N ARG A 217 -27.97 25.32 -8.50
CA ARG A 217 -28.32 24.34 -9.53
C ARG A 217 -28.18 25.00 -10.90
N PHE A 218 -27.63 24.24 -11.83
CA PHE A 218 -27.48 24.64 -13.23
C PHE A 218 -28.22 23.61 -14.12
N PRO A 219 -29.59 23.57 -14.10
CA PRO A 219 -30.36 22.46 -14.68
C PRO A 219 -30.23 22.34 -16.20
N ASP A 220 -29.98 23.46 -16.89
CA ASP A 220 -29.98 23.52 -18.36
C ASP A 220 -28.55 23.53 -18.95
N GLN A 221 -27.52 23.26 -18.14
CA GLN A 221 -26.14 23.32 -18.57
C GLN A 221 -25.49 21.97 -18.58
N ALA A 222 -25.01 21.52 -19.73
CA ALA A 222 -24.19 20.34 -19.88
C ALA A 222 -22.72 20.62 -19.48
N TYR A 223 -22.04 19.61 -19.01
CA TYR A 223 -20.60 19.70 -18.77
C TYR A 223 -19.85 20.02 -20.07
N SER A 224 -18.81 20.82 -19.96
CA SER A 224 -18.02 21.37 -21.06
C SER A 224 -16.52 21.14 -20.83
N GLU A 225 -15.75 21.13 -21.91
CA GLU A 225 -14.27 21.10 -21.83
C GLU A 225 -13.69 22.44 -21.32
N SER A 226 -14.44 23.52 -21.50
CA SER A 226 -14.05 24.88 -21.09
C SER A 226 -15.05 25.46 -20.09
N GLY A 227 -14.61 26.40 -19.25
CA GLY A 227 -15.45 27.12 -18.28
C GLY A 227 -14.95 26.94 -16.83
N ILE A 228 -15.89 27.10 -15.87
CA ILE A 228 -15.62 27.11 -14.44
C ILE A 228 -15.86 25.71 -13.86
N HIS A 229 -14.97 25.24 -13.01
CA HIS A 229 -15.11 23.96 -12.33
C HIS A 229 -16.30 23.94 -11.37
N VAL A 230 -17.07 22.87 -11.38
CA VAL A 230 -18.21 22.67 -10.47
C VAL A 230 -17.88 21.56 -9.48
N LEU A 231 -17.62 21.95 -8.25
CA LEU A 231 -17.22 21.05 -7.19
C LEU A 231 -18.33 20.09 -6.80
N ARG A 232 -17.99 18.80 -6.71
CA ARG A 232 -18.89 17.72 -6.26
C ARG A 232 -18.37 17.10 -4.98
N THR A 233 -19.22 16.37 -4.29
CA THR A 233 -18.83 15.58 -3.10
C THR A 233 -17.71 14.58 -3.42
N THR A 234 -17.67 14.03 -4.63
CA THR A 234 -16.65 13.07 -5.09
C THR A 234 -15.26 13.67 -5.31
N ASP A 235 -15.18 15.00 -5.38
CA ASP A 235 -13.92 15.71 -5.62
C ASP A 235 -13.22 16.08 -4.30
N MET A 236 -13.84 15.73 -3.15
CA MET A 236 -13.32 15.95 -1.80
C MET A 236 -12.62 14.69 -1.28
N ASN A 237 -11.50 14.87 -0.61
CA ASN A 237 -10.78 13.81 0.08
C ASN A 237 -11.21 13.74 1.57
N ASN A 238 -10.99 12.58 2.19
CA ASN A 238 -11.37 12.34 3.60
C ASN A 238 -10.61 13.22 4.62
N ASP A 239 -9.49 13.83 4.21
CA ASP A 239 -8.68 14.73 5.03
C ASP A 239 -9.09 16.22 4.90
N GLY A 240 -10.16 16.50 4.17
CA GLY A 240 -10.65 17.85 3.92
C GLY A 240 -9.85 18.62 2.88
N THR A 241 -9.03 17.95 2.07
CA THR A 241 -8.45 18.50 0.84
C THR A 241 -9.37 18.28 -0.36
N ILE A 242 -9.09 18.96 -1.46
CA ILE A 242 -9.98 19.01 -2.60
C ILE A 242 -9.21 18.90 -3.92
N ARG A 243 -9.76 18.18 -4.88
CA ARG A 243 -9.24 18.06 -6.24
C ARG A 243 -10.09 18.88 -7.21
N TRP A 244 -10.20 20.19 -6.92
CA TRP A 244 -11.07 21.09 -7.68
C TRP A 244 -10.73 21.15 -9.17
N TRP A 245 -9.46 20.94 -9.56
CA TRP A 245 -8.99 20.94 -10.95
C TRP A 245 -9.42 19.69 -11.74
N GLU A 246 -9.86 18.63 -11.08
CA GLU A 246 -10.43 17.43 -11.71
C GLU A 246 -11.96 17.50 -11.82
N ALA A 247 -12.59 18.49 -11.17
CA ALA A 247 -14.03 18.66 -11.22
C ALA A 247 -14.48 19.05 -12.65
N PRO A 248 -15.67 18.60 -13.09
CA PRO A 248 -16.21 18.95 -14.39
C PRO A 248 -16.43 20.46 -14.49
N LYS A 249 -16.44 20.98 -15.72
CA LYS A 249 -16.62 22.40 -15.99
C LYS A 249 -18.01 22.71 -16.55
N LEU A 250 -18.49 23.93 -16.29
CA LEU A 250 -19.68 24.50 -16.89
C LEU A 250 -19.34 25.88 -17.51
N ALA A 251 -19.99 26.17 -18.62
CA ALA A 251 -19.97 27.51 -19.22
C ALA A 251 -20.93 28.40 -18.44
N LEU A 252 -20.41 29.16 -17.46
CA LEU A 252 -21.18 30.09 -16.65
C LEU A 252 -21.08 31.50 -17.18
N THR A 253 -22.13 32.32 -16.99
CA THR A 253 -22.11 33.75 -17.27
C THR A 253 -21.24 34.48 -16.25
N GLU A 254 -20.71 35.64 -16.60
CA GLU A 254 -19.91 36.47 -15.69
C GLU A 254 -20.66 36.78 -14.38
N LYS A 255 -21.97 37.03 -14.45
CA LYS A 255 -22.81 37.25 -13.28
C LYS A 255 -22.83 36.00 -12.35
N GLN A 256 -23.03 34.81 -12.94
CA GLN A 256 -23.01 33.53 -12.18
C GLN A 256 -21.63 33.30 -11.55
N ILE A 257 -20.56 33.60 -12.25
CA ILE A 257 -19.20 33.51 -11.76
C ILE A 257 -19.02 34.43 -10.53
N GLN A 258 -19.35 35.71 -10.65
CA GLN A 258 -19.22 36.67 -9.56
C GLN A 258 -20.06 36.30 -8.33
N GLU A 259 -21.26 35.77 -8.54
CA GLU A 259 -22.19 35.42 -7.45
C GLU A 259 -21.84 34.12 -6.75
N HIS A 260 -21.19 33.17 -7.42
CA HIS A 260 -21.11 31.78 -6.95
C HIS A 260 -19.69 31.21 -6.81
N THR A 261 -18.64 31.95 -7.22
CA THR A 261 -17.27 31.42 -7.08
C THR A 261 -16.85 31.28 -5.63
N LEU A 262 -16.15 30.18 -5.39
CA LEU A 262 -15.53 29.91 -4.10
C LEU A 262 -14.31 30.79 -3.91
N LYS A 263 -14.14 31.30 -2.69
CA LYS A 263 -12.93 32.02 -2.26
C LYS A 263 -12.00 31.09 -1.51
N PRO A 264 -10.67 31.26 -1.63
CA PRO A 264 -9.71 30.53 -0.81
C PRO A 264 -10.07 30.65 0.69
N GLY A 265 -10.00 29.53 1.43
CA GLY A 265 -10.38 29.48 2.83
C GLY A 265 -11.88 29.22 3.09
N THR A 266 -12.74 29.13 2.06
CA THR A 266 -14.13 28.73 2.22
C THR A 266 -14.22 27.25 2.60
N LEU A 267 -14.92 26.93 3.69
CA LEU A 267 -15.26 25.56 4.05
C LEU A 267 -16.50 25.12 3.26
N VAL A 268 -16.41 24.00 2.54
CA VAL A 268 -17.54 23.38 1.85
C VAL A 268 -17.89 22.05 2.51
N VAL A 269 -19.19 21.80 2.72
CA VAL A 269 -19.69 20.59 3.41
C VAL A 269 -20.79 19.95 2.58
N SER A 270 -20.76 18.62 2.44
CA SER A 270 -21.81 17.87 1.76
C SER A 270 -23.12 17.92 2.56
N ARG A 271 -24.22 18.26 1.86
CA ARG A 271 -25.55 18.40 2.47
C ARG A 271 -26.51 17.25 2.18
N SER A 272 -26.28 16.46 1.15
CA SER A 272 -27.21 15.44 0.69
C SER A 272 -26.49 14.23 0.08
N GLY A 273 -27.09 13.05 0.20
CA GLY A 273 -26.47 11.79 -0.17
C GLY A 273 -25.52 11.31 0.90
N THR A 274 -24.23 11.40 0.68
CA THR A 274 -23.21 11.08 1.68
C THR A 274 -23.00 12.28 2.61
N ILE A 275 -23.38 12.17 3.88
CA ILE A 275 -23.12 13.17 4.91
C ILE A 275 -21.78 12.93 5.57
N GLY A 276 -21.03 14.02 5.79
CA GLY A 276 -19.70 13.98 6.40
C GLY A 276 -18.58 14.49 5.53
N PRO A 277 -18.56 14.25 4.19
CA PRO A 277 -17.55 14.87 3.33
C PRO A 277 -17.55 16.39 3.47
N PHE A 278 -16.36 16.95 3.57
CA PHE A 278 -16.10 18.38 3.67
C PHE A 278 -14.75 18.67 3.02
N ALA A 279 -14.52 19.93 2.68
CA ALA A 279 -13.20 20.39 2.25
C ALA A 279 -13.03 21.88 2.52
N LEU A 280 -11.77 22.29 2.70
CA LEU A 280 -11.38 23.69 2.70
C LEU A 280 -10.88 24.03 1.27
N PHE A 281 -11.54 24.98 0.61
CA PHE A 281 -11.16 25.37 -0.74
C PHE A 281 -9.82 26.14 -0.72
N ASP A 282 -8.85 25.65 -1.47
CA ASP A 282 -7.50 26.19 -1.58
C ASP A 282 -7.14 26.64 -3.02
N GLY A 283 -8.11 26.57 -3.95
CA GLY A 283 -7.95 27.02 -5.32
C GLY A 283 -8.05 28.53 -5.48
N PRO A 284 -7.64 29.06 -6.67
CA PRO A 284 -7.79 30.47 -6.98
C PRO A 284 -9.26 30.90 -7.02
N GLU A 285 -9.53 32.15 -6.62
CA GLU A 285 -10.86 32.75 -6.79
C GLU A 285 -11.22 32.82 -8.27
N GLY A 286 -12.48 32.62 -8.61
CA GLY A 286 -12.97 32.66 -9.98
C GLY A 286 -12.81 31.35 -10.77
N GLN A 287 -12.22 30.31 -10.22
CA GLN A 287 -11.93 29.04 -10.91
C GLN A 287 -12.94 27.93 -10.59
N CYS A 288 -13.68 28.05 -9.48
CA CYS A 288 -14.55 26.98 -9.01
C CYS A 288 -15.82 27.50 -8.34
N VAL A 289 -16.93 26.81 -8.54
CA VAL A 289 -18.20 27.03 -7.83
C VAL A 289 -18.60 25.76 -7.07
N ALA A 290 -19.35 25.90 -5.98
CA ALA A 290 -19.92 24.72 -5.28
C ALA A 290 -21.11 24.15 -6.07
N GLY A 291 -21.18 22.83 -6.18
CA GLY A 291 -22.35 22.14 -6.72
C GLY A 291 -23.55 22.14 -5.75
N ALA A 292 -24.74 21.85 -6.25
CA ALA A 292 -26.01 21.94 -5.53
C ALA A 292 -26.12 21.09 -4.25
N TYR A 293 -25.28 20.08 -4.11
CA TYR A 293 -25.25 19.20 -2.93
C TYR A 293 -24.26 19.64 -1.84
N LEU A 294 -23.72 20.85 -1.98
CA LEU A 294 -22.75 21.44 -1.06
C LEU A 294 -23.32 22.69 -0.36
N ILE A 295 -22.83 22.94 0.84
CA ILE A 295 -23.02 24.18 1.58
C ILE A 295 -21.64 24.81 1.76
N GLU A 296 -21.54 26.08 1.46
CA GLU A 296 -20.38 26.93 1.68
C GLU A 296 -20.50 27.66 3.02
N PHE A 297 -19.38 27.76 3.73
CA PHE A 297 -19.25 28.56 4.94
C PHE A 297 -18.02 29.47 4.81
N GLY A 298 -18.22 30.77 4.85
CA GLY A 298 -17.13 31.71 5.05
C GLY A 298 -16.68 31.65 6.50
N LEU A 299 -15.40 31.50 6.75
CA LEU A 299 -14.85 31.49 8.11
C LEU A 299 -14.54 32.92 8.57
N ALA A 300 -14.74 33.17 9.85
CA ALA A 300 -14.37 34.43 10.47
C ALA A 300 -12.85 34.49 10.74
N ASP A 301 -12.27 35.69 10.76
CA ASP A 301 -10.84 35.88 11.05
C ASP A 301 -10.43 35.42 12.47
N SER A 302 -11.41 35.21 13.34
CA SER A 302 -11.19 34.72 14.72
C SER A 302 -10.92 33.21 14.82
N ILE A 303 -11.00 32.46 13.71
CA ILE A 303 -10.73 31.04 13.68
C ILE A 303 -9.78 30.68 12.52
N GLU A 304 -8.83 29.80 12.77
CA GLU A 304 -7.88 29.33 11.75
C GLU A 304 -8.53 28.31 10.81
N PRO A 305 -8.49 28.52 9.47
CA PRO A 305 -9.06 27.57 8.53
C PRO A 305 -8.49 26.16 8.64
N GLU A 306 -7.18 26.01 8.84
CA GLU A 306 -6.53 24.70 9.00
C GLU A 306 -6.95 24.00 10.29
N TYR A 307 -7.21 24.74 11.37
CA TYR A 307 -7.80 24.20 12.59
C TYR A 307 -9.20 23.64 12.31
N VAL A 308 -10.05 24.42 11.62
CA VAL A 308 -11.41 23.98 11.25
C VAL A 308 -11.34 22.72 10.37
N ARG A 309 -10.47 22.68 9.39
CA ARG A 309 -10.30 21.52 8.53
C ARG A 309 -9.91 20.27 9.33
N ALA A 310 -8.93 20.38 10.23
CA ALA A 310 -8.51 19.27 11.06
C ALA A 310 -9.60 18.84 12.05
N LEU A 311 -10.32 19.79 12.64
CA LEU A 311 -11.45 19.53 13.52
C LEU A 311 -12.57 18.77 12.81
N PHE A 312 -12.91 19.15 11.57
CA PHE A 312 -13.92 18.46 10.75
C PHE A 312 -13.50 17.01 10.37
N SER A 313 -12.21 16.71 10.38
CA SER A 313 -11.69 15.35 10.19
C SER A 313 -11.83 14.47 11.44
N THR A 314 -12.11 15.05 12.62
CA THR A 314 -12.18 14.29 13.86
C THR A 314 -13.41 13.38 13.91
N PRO A 315 -13.33 12.20 14.56
CA PRO A 315 -14.48 11.33 14.78
C PRO A 315 -15.62 12.05 15.50
N TYR A 316 -15.31 12.95 16.44
CA TYR A 316 -16.29 13.76 17.17
C TYR A 316 -17.16 14.56 16.20
N LEU A 317 -16.54 15.40 15.35
CA LEU A 317 -17.32 16.27 14.47
C LEU A 317 -18.05 15.49 13.36
N GLN A 318 -17.44 14.44 12.85
CA GLN A 318 -18.08 13.52 11.92
C GLN A 318 -19.33 12.86 12.53
N GLN A 319 -19.29 12.50 13.82
CA GLN A 319 -20.45 11.99 14.54
C GLN A 319 -21.54 13.06 14.71
N MET A 320 -21.15 14.31 15.05
CA MET A 320 -22.11 15.42 15.21
C MET A 320 -22.81 15.74 13.88
N LEU A 321 -22.08 15.77 12.77
CA LEU A 321 -22.68 15.94 11.44
C LEU A 321 -23.73 14.85 11.15
N ARG A 322 -23.41 13.58 11.42
CA ARG A 322 -24.35 12.46 11.22
C ARG A 322 -25.57 12.54 12.14
N LYS A 323 -25.39 12.92 13.40
CA LYS A 323 -26.51 13.11 14.35
C LYS A 323 -27.44 14.26 13.95
N SER A 324 -26.96 15.23 13.18
CA SER A 324 -27.71 16.40 12.71
C SER A 324 -28.56 16.14 11.45
N VAL A 325 -28.60 14.91 10.96
CA VAL A 325 -29.35 14.50 9.78
C VAL A 325 -30.85 14.41 10.08
N ARG A 326 -31.71 14.94 9.21
CA ARG A 326 -33.16 15.04 9.41
C ARG A 326 -33.99 13.91 8.82
N SER A 327 -33.45 13.08 7.95
CA SER A 327 -34.21 12.03 7.26
C SER A 327 -33.40 10.75 7.11
N VAL A 328 -34.04 9.60 7.29
CA VAL A 328 -33.42 8.27 7.14
C VAL A 328 -33.41 7.81 5.69
N ALA A 329 -34.45 8.17 4.91
CA ALA A 329 -34.59 7.70 3.52
C ALA A 329 -33.67 8.47 2.53
N GLN A 330 -33.49 9.77 2.74
CA GLN A 330 -32.52 10.59 2.01
C GLN A 330 -31.81 11.51 3.00
N PRO A 331 -30.62 11.11 3.48
CA PRO A 331 -29.87 11.91 4.44
C PRO A 331 -29.65 13.33 3.93
N ASN A 332 -30.07 14.31 4.72
CA ASN A 332 -29.93 15.72 4.40
C ASN A 332 -29.61 16.53 5.67
N ILE A 333 -28.64 17.45 5.57
CA ILE A 333 -28.27 18.39 6.60
C ILE A 333 -28.37 19.81 6.05
N ASN A 334 -28.74 20.77 6.89
CA ASN A 334 -28.85 22.18 6.51
C ASN A 334 -27.80 23.05 7.23
N ALA A 335 -27.58 24.26 6.70
CA ALA A 335 -26.62 25.20 7.25
C ALA A 335 -26.90 25.57 8.72
N PRO A 336 -28.16 25.83 9.17
CA PRO A 336 -28.45 26.09 10.58
C PRO A 336 -28.03 24.94 11.49
N ASN A 337 -28.23 23.68 11.10
CA ASN A 337 -27.86 22.52 11.91
C ASN A 337 -26.34 22.41 12.05
N ILE A 338 -25.58 22.64 10.96
CA ILE A 338 -24.12 22.64 10.99
C ILE A 338 -23.61 23.78 11.89
N ARG A 339 -24.17 24.98 11.76
CA ARG A 339 -23.81 26.15 12.57
C ARG A 339 -24.12 25.98 14.06
N ALA A 340 -25.09 25.14 14.41
CA ALA A 340 -25.45 24.85 15.80
C ALA A 340 -24.51 23.84 16.48
N ILE A 341 -23.67 23.11 15.70
CA ILE A 341 -22.73 22.13 16.26
C ILE A 341 -21.78 22.85 17.22
N GLN A 342 -21.67 22.33 18.44
CA GLN A 342 -20.72 22.82 19.43
C GLN A 342 -19.32 22.36 19.05
N ILE A 343 -18.39 23.29 18.97
CA ILE A 343 -16.98 23.04 18.65
C ILE A 343 -16.08 23.52 19.79
N PRO A 344 -14.98 22.82 20.08
CA PRO A 344 -13.96 23.36 20.99
C PRO A 344 -13.24 24.51 20.30
N VAL A 345 -12.99 25.60 21.05
CA VAL A 345 -12.33 26.80 20.54
C VAL A 345 -11.11 27.12 21.37
N PRO A 346 -9.92 26.59 20.95
CA PRO A 346 -8.66 26.94 21.58
C PRO A 346 -8.29 28.43 21.37
N PRO A 347 -7.40 29.01 22.18
CA PRO A 347 -6.84 30.34 21.93
C PRO A 347 -6.21 30.47 20.54
N ARG A 348 -6.27 31.65 19.96
CA ARG A 348 -5.85 31.93 18.58
C ARG A 348 -4.38 31.57 18.31
N ASP A 349 -3.49 31.90 19.26
CA ASP A 349 -2.06 31.57 19.18
C ASP A 349 -1.79 30.08 19.05
N ARG A 350 -2.58 29.25 19.73
CA ARG A 350 -2.52 27.77 19.60
C ARG A 350 -2.99 27.30 18.25
N GLN A 351 -4.07 27.88 17.72
CA GLN A 351 -4.56 27.56 16.39
C GLN A 351 -3.54 27.93 15.32
N GLU A 352 -2.90 29.10 15.41
CA GLU A 352 -1.86 29.57 14.48
C GLU A 352 -0.60 28.70 14.54
N ALA A 353 -0.14 28.34 15.73
CA ALA A 353 0.99 27.43 15.91
C ALA A 353 0.74 26.08 15.23
N PHE A 354 -0.45 25.51 15.41
CA PHE A 354 -0.89 24.29 14.71
C PHE A 354 -0.96 24.51 13.21
N SER A 355 -1.60 25.60 12.76
CA SER A 355 -1.77 25.94 11.35
C SER A 355 -0.44 26.00 10.60
N ASN A 356 0.57 26.61 11.22
CA ASN A 356 1.92 26.70 10.64
C ASN A 356 2.61 25.34 10.51
N GLN A 357 2.42 24.44 11.48
CA GLN A 357 2.99 23.08 11.41
C GLN A 357 2.28 22.23 10.36
N ILE A 358 0.96 22.28 10.33
CA ILE A 358 0.16 21.48 9.42
C ILE A 358 0.36 21.89 7.95
N LYS A 359 0.50 23.19 7.67
CA LYS A 359 0.81 23.70 6.32
C LYS A 359 2.14 23.15 5.82
N LYS A 360 3.18 23.15 6.65
CA LYS A 360 4.48 22.56 6.31
C LYS A 360 4.37 21.05 6.04
N LEU A 361 3.68 20.32 6.91
CA LEU A 361 3.50 18.88 6.76
C LEU A 361 2.72 18.53 5.48
N ARG A 362 1.72 19.33 5.12
CA ARG A 362 0.98 19.14 3.85
C ARG A 362 1.84 19.38 2.62
N GLU A 363 2.65 20.43 2.64
CA GLU A 363 3.58 20.68 1.53
C GLU A 363 4.56 19.51 1.36
N TRP A 364 5.08 18.99 2.45
CA TRP A 364 5.94 17.81 2.42
C TRP A 364 5.21 16.56 1.92
N THR A 365 3.98 16.34 2.37
CA THR A 365 3.16 15.21 1.89
C THR A 365 2.91 15.31 0.39
N LYS A 366 2.64 16.52 -0.12
CA LYS A 366 2.46 16.77 -1.55
C LYS A 366 3.72 16.47 -2.36
N GLN A 367 4.89 16.96 -1.89
CA GLN A 367 6.17 16.69 -2.54
C GLN A 367 6.48 15.19 -2.55
N LEU A 368 6.22 14.50 -1.43
CA LEU A 368 6.42 13.06 -1.31
C LEU A 368 5.48 12.28 -2.23
N ALA A 369 4.20 12.67 -2.32
CA ALA A 369 3.23 12.06 -3.23
C ALA A 369 3.64 12.23 -4.70
N ASN A 370 4.07 13.42 -5.10
CA ASN A 370 4.59 13.68 -6.46
C ASN A 370 5.84 12.84 -6.74
N SER A 371 6.76 12.76 -5.77
CA SER A 371 7.96 11.92 -5.89
C SER A 371 7.61 10.42 -5.98
N ALA A 372 6.57 9.97 -5.29
CA ALA A 372 6.10 8.59 -5.37
C ALA A 372 5.45 8.29 -6.73
N ALA A 373 4.66 9.21 -7.29
CA ALA A 373 4.07 9.08 -8.61
C ALA A 373 5.15 9.00 -9.71
N ASN A 374 6.12 9.91 -9.71
CA ASN A 374 7.24 9.87 -10.66
C ASN A 374 8.07 8.59 -10.52
N PHE A 375 8.19 8.06 -9.30
CA PHE A 375 8.91 6.81 -9.07
C PHE A 375 8.15 5.59 -9.59
N GLU A 376 6.81 5.62 -9.61
CA GLU A 376 6.02 4.53 -10.19
C GLU A 376 6.27 4.39 -11.69
N ASP A 377 6.30 5.49 -12.44
CA ASP A 377 6.65 5.49 -13.87
C ASP A 377 8.08 4.98 -14.10
N PHE A 378 9.03 5.44 -13.29
CA PHE A 378 10.40 4.97 -13.32
C PHE A 378 10.50 3.46 -13.02
N PHE A 379 9.73 2.97 -12.04
CA PHE A 379 9.70 1.56 -11.68
C PHE A 379 9.18 0.67 -12.81
N GLN A 380 8.16 1.12 -13.55
CA GLN A 380 7.65 0.41 -14.73
C GLN A 380 8.70 0.34 -15.84
N ASN A 381 9.47 1.42 -16.05
CA ASN A 381 10.57 1.43 -17.00
C ASN A 381 11.69 0.45 -16.59
N ILE A 382 12.09 0.44 -15.31
CA ILE A 382 13.08 -0.52 -14.78
C ILE A 382 12.64 -1.97 -15.02
N ILE A 383 11.35 -2.28 -14.82
CA ILE A 383 10.81 -3.62 -15.12
C ILE A 383 11.02 -3.96 -16.61
N GLY A 384 10.74 -3.02 -17.51
CA GLY A 384 10.97 -3.18 -18.95
C GLY A 384 12.45 -3.46 -19.26
N GLU A 385 13.36 -2.63 -18.74
CA GLU A 385 14.80 -2.77 -18.92
C GLU A 385 15.37 -4.06 -18.29
N ALA A 386 14.79 -4.50 -17.17
CA ALA A 386 15.20 -5.75 -16.51
C ALA A 386 14.97 -6.97 -17.39
N PHE A 387 13.87 -7.00 -18.14
CA PHE A 387 13.50 -8.14 -18.97
C PHE A 387 13.89 -7.99 -20.46
N SER A 388 14.38 -6.80 -20.86
CA SER A 388 15.08 -6.62 -22.14
C SER A 388 16.58 -6.91 -22.05
N GLY A 389 17.15 -6.88 -20.85
CA GLY A 389 18.58 -7.02 -20.57
C GLY A 389 19.35 -5.70 -20.55
N ASP A 390 18.67 -4.57 -20.76
CA ASP A 390 19.30 -3.24 -20.75
C ASP A 390 19.76 -2.84 -19.34
N LEU A 391 18.99 -3.16 -18.30
CA LEU A 391 19.27 -2.86 -16.90
C LEU A 391 20.61 -3.42 -16.40
N THR A 392 21.05 -4.54 -16.96
CA THR A 392 22.28 -5.23 -16.51
C THR A 392 23.41 -5.16 -17.52
N THR A 393 23.33 -4.35 -18.58
CA THR A 393 24.34 -4.27 -19.64
C THR A 393 25.73 -3.98 -19.09
N ALA A 394 25.92 -2.91 -18.33
CA ALA A 394 27.22 -2.56 -17.76
C ALA A 394 27.76 -3.62 -16.77
N TRP A 395 26.87 -4.28 -16.04
CA TRP A 395 27.24 -5.39 -15.15
C TRP A 395 27.67 -6.61 -15.95
N ARG A 396 26.92 -6.96 -16.99
CA ARG A 396 27.20 -8.08 -17.89
C ARG A 396 28.54 -7.94 -18.60
N ASP A 397 28.85 -6.74 -19.10
CA ASP A 397 30.13 -6.43 -19.73
C ASP A 397 31.31 -6.62 -18.76
N LYS A 398 31.14 -6.17 -17.52
CA LYS A 398 32.16 -6.33 -16.47
C LYS A 398 32.36 -7.78 -16.04
N HIS A 399 31.35 -8.63 -16.14
CA HIS A 399 31.35 -10.03 -15.74
C HIS A 399 31.27 -10.98 -16.94
N ALA A 400 31.73 -10.56 -18.12
CA ALA A 400 31.54 -11.27 -19.40
C ALA A 400 32.02 -12.73 -19.36
N ALA A 401 33.16 -13.02 -18.71
CA ALA A 401 33.69 -14.36 -18.60
C ALA A 401 32.78 -15.28 -17.74
N GLU A 402 32.34 -14.81 -16.58
CA GLU A 402 31.44 -15.51 -15.67
C GLU A 402 30.08 -15.78 -16.33
N VAL A 403 29.54 -14.77 -17.00
CA VAL A 403 28.26 -14.85 -17.70
C VAL A 403 28.35 -15.83 -18.88
N ALA A 404 29.43 -15.84 -19.64
CA ALA A 404 29.63 -16.76 -20.76
C ALA A 404 29.69 -18.22 -20.29
N GLU A 405 30.39 -18.48 -19.19
CA GLU A 405 30.48 -19.81 -18.60
C GLU A 405 29.13 -20.29 -18.06
N ALA A 406 28.45 -19.45 -17.30
CA ALA A 406 27.11 -19.76 -16.78
C ALA A 406 26.07 -19.94 -17.87
N ALA A 407 26.21 -19.24 -19.02
CA ALA A 407 25.36 -19.43 -20.20
C ALA A 407 25.58 -20.82 -20.81
N HIS A 408 26.83 -21.28 -20.89
CA HIS A 408 27.15 -22.61 -21.39
C HIS A 408 26.53 -23.72 -20.53
N VAL A 409 26.65 -23.62 -19.20
CA VAL A 409 26.03 -24.58 -18.25
C VAL A 409 24.51 -24.60 -18.41
N ARG A 410 23.86 -23.43 -18.41
CA ARG A 410 22.42 -23.33 -18.67
C ARG A 410 22.00 -23.99 -19.98
N ASP A 411 22.71 -23.72 -21.08
CA ASP A 411 22.36 -24.22 -22.40
C ASP A 411 22.54 -25.73 -22.49
N ALA A 412 23.51 -26.31 -21.79
CA ALA A 412 23.66 -27.75 -21.66
C ALA A 412 22.47 -28.39 -20.94
N LEU A 413 22.06 -27.86 -19.79
CA LEU A 413 20.90 -28.32 -19.02
C LEU A 413 19.59 -28.21 -19.83
N LEU A 414 19.41 -27.10 -20.57
CA LEU A 414 18.24 -26.93 -21.45
C LEU A 414 18.18 -27.96 -22.57
N ARG A 415 19.33 -28.31 -23.15
CA ARG A 415 19.41 -29.37 -24.20
C ARG A 415 19.05 -30.74 -23.63
N GLU A 416 19.60 -31.09 -22.47
CA GLU A 416 19.30 -32.34 -21.77
C GLU A 416 17.81 -32.45 -21.45
N ARG A 417 17.24 -31.41 -20.82
CA ARG A 417 15.81 -31.35 -20.52
C ARG A 417 14.95 -31.39 -21.78
N GLY A 418 15.40 -30.75 -22.88
CA GLY A 418 14.77 -30.79 -24.18
C GLY A 418 14.77 -32.16 -24.80
N ALA A 419 15.81 -32.93 -24.60
CA ALA A 419 15.86 -34.33 -25.03
C ALA A 419 14.86 -35.19 -24.24
N LEU A 420 14.84 -35.09 -22.93
CA LEU A 420 13.90 -35.78 -22.05
C LEU A 420 12.42 -35.46 -22.34
N LEU A 421 12.10 -34.20 -22.67
CA LEU A 421 10.74 -33.81 -23.02
C LEU A 421 10.32 -34.30 -24.41
N ARG A 422 11.26 -34.41 -25.36
CA ARG A 422 10.99 -35.03 -26.68
C ARG A 422 10.72 -36.51 -26.55
N GLU A 423 11.48 -37.23 -25.74
CA GLU A 423 11.22 -38.64 -25.43
C GLU A 423 9.83 -38.85 -24.80
N ARG A 424 9.33 -37.86 -24.04
CA ARG A 424 7.97 -37.86 -23.48
C ARG A 424 6.88 -37.32 -24.43
N GLY A 425 7.21 -37.09 -25.72
CA GLY A 425 6.25 -36.63 -26.73
C GLY A 425 5.97 -35.13 -26.78
N ALA A 426 6.77 -34.29 -26.06
CA ALA A 426 6.66 -32.84 -26.10
C ALA A 426 7.59 -32.22 -27.18
N LYS A 427 7.07 -31.36 -28.05
CA LYS A 427 7.88 -30.60 -29.04
C LYS A 427 8.46 -29.34 -28.37
N ILE A 428 9.79 -29.26 -28.30
CA ILE A 428 10.53 -28.07 -27.82
C ILE A 428 11.20 -27.37 -29.01
N THR A 429 11.12 -26.06 -29.05
CA THR A 429 11.82 -25.21 -30.01
C THR A 429 12.84 -24.35 -29.28
N LEU A 430 14.11 -24.68 -29.36
CA LEU A 430 15.23 -23.89 -28.83
C LEU A 430 15.98 -23.21 -29.98
N LYS A 431 16.23 -21.90 -29.83
CA LYS A 431 17.20 -21.17 -30.65
C LYS A 431 18.48 -21.03 -29.83
N THR A 432 19.53 -21.74 -30.20
CA THR A 432 20.82 -21.74 -29.48
C THR A 432 21.91 -21.10 -30.31
N ASN A 433 22.77 -20.28 -29.69
CA ASN A 433 24.10 -19.92 -30.16
C ASN A 433 25.14 -20.60 -29.25
N SER A 434 26.16 -21.23 -29.84
CA SER A 434 27.09 -22.12 -29.13
C SER A 434 28.44 -21.49 -28.83
N ALA A 435 29.00 -21.72 -27.68
CA ALA A 435 30.40 -22.08 -27.38
C ALA A 435 30.65 -22.19 -25.86
N ALA A 436 31.45 -23.16 -25.49
CA ALA A 436 31.57 -23.77 -24.18
C ALA A 436 32.66 -23.21 -23.26
N THR A 437 32.57 -23.40 -21.95
CA THR A 437 33.44 -24.19 -21.05
C THR A 437 33.07 -24.00 -19.55
N THR A 438 33.31 -25.01 -18.75
CA THR A 438 32.87 -25.31 -17.37
C THR A 438 33.72 -24.62 -16.30
N THR A 439 33.16 -24.24 -15.14
CA THR A 439 33.75 -24.41 -13.81
C THR A 439 32.84 -24.04 -12.59
N THR A 440 33.18 -24.59 -11.48
CA THR A 440 32.69 -24.88 -10.15
C THR A 440 32.09 -23.73 -9.33
N GLN A 441 31.16 -24.17 -8.49
CA GLN A 441 30.42 -23.43 -7.48
C GLN A 441 31.30 -23.07 -6.28
N ALA A 442 31.47 -21.79 -6.02
CA ALA A 442 32.06 -21.27 -4.77
C ALA A 442 31.40 -19.94 -4.38
N ASP A 443 30.90 -19.90 -3.17
CA ASP A 443 30.54 -18.77 -2.32
C ASP A 443 29.98 -17.48 -2.95
N LEU A 444 28.67 -17.38 -2.99
CA LEU A 444 27.95 -16.13 -3.28
C LEU A 444 27.34 -15.53 -2.01
N ASP A 445 28.18 -15.05 -1.10
CA ASP A 445 27.77 -14.16 0.00
C ASP A 445 28.08 -12.70 -0.38
N LEU A 446 27.41 -12.19 -1.41
CA LEU A 446 27.47 -10.80 -1.83
C LEU A 446 26.17 -10.09 -1.42
N ARG A 447 26.03 -9.80 -0.13
CA ARG A 447 25.08 -8.79 0.34
C ARG A 447 25.69 -7.41 0.11
N PRO A 448 25.19 -6.59 -0.86
CA PRO A 448 25.69 -5.25 -1.01
C PRO A 448 25.42 -4.46 0.26
N SER A 449 26.42 -3.73 0.74
CA SER A 449 26.25 -2.84 1.89
C SER A 449 25.18 -1.80 1.56
N ARG A 450 24.12 -1.70 2.36
CA ARG A 450 22.95 -0.83 2.16
C ARG A 450 23.25 0.68 2.29
N HIS A 451 24.52 1.07 2.27
CA HIS A 451 24.96 2.46 2.43
C HIS A 451 24.54 3.42 1.29
N TRP A 452 24.30 2.92 0.09
CA TRP A 452 23.93 3.73 -1.06
C TRP A 452 22.48 4.27 -0.94
N LEU A 453 21.54 3.51 -0.33
CA LEU A 453 20.14 3.94 -0.12
C LEU A 453 20.04 5.24 0.69
N LEU A 454 20.96 5.47 1.64
CA LEU A 454 21.02 6.69 2.41
C LEU A 454 21.67 7.86 1.64
N GLY A 455 22.45 7.57 0.59
CA GLY A 455 23.02 8.57 -0.31
C GLY A 455 22.01 9.17 -1.28
N GLU A 456 20.99 8.41 -1.65
CA GLU A 456 19.96 8.81 -2.61
C GLU A 456 18.73 9.49 -1.98
N LEU A 457 18.61 9.46 -0.65
CA LEU A 457 17.61 10.27 0.04
C LEU A 457 17.98 11.74 -0.11
N SER A 458 17.07 12.57 -0.62
CA SER A 458 17.24 14.02 -0.62
C SER A 458 17.50 14.52 0.80
N GLU A 459 18.19 15.66 0.95
CA GLU A 459 18.43 16.28 2.26
C GLU A 459 17.12 16.44 3.06
N PHE A 460 16.06 16.74 2.36
CA PHE A 460 14.69 16.82 2.87
C PHE A 460 14.20 15.48 3.44
N GLN A 461 14.33 14.37 2.70
CA GLN A 461 13.92 13.04 3.18
C GLN A 461 14.72 12.59 4.40
N ARG A 462 16.01 13.01 4.48
CA ARG A 462 16.86 12.80 5.66
C ARG A 462 16.39 13.62 6.87
N GLN A 463 15.97 14.87 6.66
CA GLN A 463 15.42 15.73 7.72
C GLN A 463 14.09 15.24 8.26
N VAL A 464 13.17 14.79 7.39
CA VAL A 464 11.89 14.17 7.82
C VAL A 464 12.13 12.90 8.63
N LEU A 465 13.04 12.05 8.19
CA LEU A 465 13.39 10.82 8.89
C LEU A 465 14.06 11.11 10.25
N ALA A 466 14.89 12.14 10.33
CA ALA A 466 15.53 12.59 11.57
C ALA A 466 14.52 13.18 12.55
N ALA A 467 13.67 14.09 12.09
CA ALA A 467 12.61 14.70 12.91
C ALA A 467 11.63 13.65 13.45
N PHE A 468 11.28 12.66 12.64
CA PHE A 468 10.42 11.55 13.05
C PHE A 468 11.11 10.64 14.08
N THR A 469 12.38 10.34 13.89
CA THR A 469 13.16 9.54 14.84
C THR A 469 13.27 10.26 16.19
N GLU A 470 13.48 11.57 16.17
CA GLU A 470 13.55 12.41 17.37
C GLU A 470 12.21 12.47 18.10
N TYR A 471 11.09 12.60 17.37
CA TYR A 471 9.74 12.54 17.91
C TYR A 471 9.45 11.20 18.61
N CYS A 472 9.80 10.08 17.98
CA CYS A 472 9.62 8.75 18.55
C CYS A 472 10.48 8.53 19.81
N LEU A 473 11.69 9.08 19.84
CA LEU A 473 12.56 9.01 21.00
C LEU A 473 12.07 9.87 22.18
N GLN A 474 11.51 11.05 21.89
CA GLN A 474 10.97 11.95 22.93
C GLN A 474 9.61 11.50 23.46
N SER A 475 8.78 10.86 22.63
CA SER A 475 7.43 10.41 23.00
C SER A 475 7.41 9.08 23.75
N GLY A 476 8.52 8.33 23.81
CA GLY A 476 8.58 6.99 24.38
C GLY A 476 7.71 5.95 23.65
N GLN A 477 7.10 6.33 22.53
CA GLN A 477 6.27 5.44 21.72
C GLN A 477 7.15 4.54 20.88
N PRO A 478 6.92 3.21 20.87
CA PRO A 478 7.64 2.34 19.95
C PRO A 478 7.28 2.73 18.51
N LEU A 479 8.29 2.94 17.68
CA LEU A 479 8.13 2.90 16.23
C LEU A 479 7.24 1.72 15.89
N LEU A 480 6.15 1.98 15.16
CA LEU A 480 5.07 1.05 14.81
C LEU A 480 5.45 -0.44 14.93
N PRO A 481 4.58 -1.32 15.44
CA PRO A 481 4.86 -2.75 15.63
C PRO A 481 5.41 -3.47 14.39
N ALA A 482 5.17 -2.92 13.19
CA ALA A 482 5.71 -3.43 11.92
C ALA A 482 7.21 -3.10 11.72
N LEU A 483 7.70 -1.98 12.26
CA LEU A 483 9.13 -1.64 12.27
C LEU A 483 9.86 -2.25 13.47
N ALA A 484 9.15 -2.51 14.58
CA ALA A 484 9.69 -3.19 15.76
C ALA A 484 9.84 -4.71 15.56
N ARG A 485 9.05 -5.33 14.69
CA ARG A 485 9.26 -6.71 14.22
C ARG A 485 10.20 -6.71 13.02
N GLY A 486 11.39 -6.14 13.22
CA GLY A 486 12.41 -6.12 12.19
C GLY A 486 12.73 -7.52 11.71
N ARG A 487 12.48 -7.80 10.44
CA ARG A 487 13.25 -8.84 9.74
C ARG A 487 14.73 -8.51 9.96
N PRO A 488 15.60 -9.51 10.23
CA PRO A 488 17.03 -9.27 10.33
C PRO A 488 17.49 -8.60 9.03
N GLY A 489 17.83 -7.34 9.09
CA GLY A 489 18.26 -6.55 7.94
C GLY A 489 17.45 -5.29 7.63
N GLY A 490 16.47 -4.87 8.45
CA GLY A 490 15.75 -3.60 8.27
C GLY A 490 16.63 -2.36 8.47
N LEU A 491 16.15 -1.21 8.00
CA LEU A 491 16.82 0.11 8.08
C LEU A 491 17.17 0.54 9.52
N TRP A 492 16.47 -0.02 10.50
CA TRP A 492 16.56 0.30 11.93
C TRP A 492 17.94 0.09 12.58
N PRO A 493 18.68 -1.01 12.34
CA PRO A 493 20.01 -1.15 12.90
C PRO A 493 21.01 -0.10 12.38
N LEU A 494 20.81 0.39 11.14
CA LEU A 494 21.66 1.42 10.54
C LEU A 494 21.32 2.82 11.09
N LEU A 495 20.06 3.11 11.30
CA LEU A 495 19.61 4.36 11.92
C LEU A 495 20.04 4.42 13.38
N ARG A 496 19.89 3.34 14.15
CA ARG A 496 20.35 3.25 15.53
C ARG A 496 21.88 3.44 15.66
N ARG A 497 22.68 2.83 14.79
CA ARG A 497 24.14 2.98 14.81
C ARG A 497 24.61 4.40 14.48
N ARG A 498 23.96 5.10 13.57
CA ARG A 498 24.42 6.40 13.08
C ARG A 498 23.89 7.59 13.90
N TYR A 499 22.69 7.48 14.48
CA TYR A 499 22.03 8.57 15.20
C TYR A 499 22.04 8.38 16.72
N CYS A 500 21.87 7.17 17.25
CA CYS A 500 21.97 6.95 18.70
C CYS A 500 23.41 7.02 19.24
N ASN A 501 24.43 6.64 18.45
CA ASN A 501 25.83 6.76 18.87
C ASN A 501 26.35 8.21 18.86
N ARG A 502 25.69 9.15 18.16
CA ARG A 502 26.02 10.60 18.26
C ARG A 502 25.35 11.28 19.45
N ALA A 503 24.21 10.79 19.92
CA ALA A 503 23.54 11.32 21.10
C ALA A 503 24.14 10.81 22.42
N SER A 504 24.89 9.70 22.41
CA SER A 504 25.52 9.11 23.61
C SER A 504 26.89 9.67 23.97
N GLY A 505 27.35 10.72 23.27
CA GLY A 505 28.66 11.37 23.57
C GLY A 505 28.72 12.15 24.89
N ASN A 506 27.60 12.38 25.60
CA ASN A 506 27.60 13.19 26.83
C ASN A 506 26.53 12.78 27.87
N LEU A 507 26.20 11.51 28.02
CA LEU A 507 25.37 11.07 29.15
C LEU A 507 26.20 10.13 30.06
N ARG A 508 26.55 10.64 31.26
CA ARG A 508 27.08 9.83 32.35
C ARG A 508 26.05 8.74 32.72
N PRO A 509 26.47 7.53 33.07
CA PRO A 509 25.54 6.45 33.41
C PRO A 509 24.81 6.79 34.72
N VAL A 510 23.49 6.81 34.68
CA VAL A 510 22.64 6.83 35.86
C VAL A 510 22.67 5.42 36.48
N PRO A 511 22.91 5.27 37.80
CA PRO A 511 22.97 3.97 38.43
C PRO A 511 21.61 3.27 38.38
N ARG A 512 21.62 1.97 38.05
CA ARG A 512 20.46 1.09 38.12
C ARG A 512 19.97 1.01 39.57
N GLN A 513 18.82 1.59 39.85
CA GLN A 513 18.08 1.26 41.06
C GLN A 513 17.38 -0.08 40.83
N SER A 514 17.79 -1.08 41.62
CA SER A 514 17.14 -2.37 41.78
C SER A 514 15.75 -2.17 42.40
N HIS A 515 14.70 -2.57 41.69
CA HIS A 515 13.38 -2.74 42.29
C HIS A 515 13.32 -4.09 43.00
N PRO A 516 12.83 -4.15 44.26
CA PRO A 516 12.67 -5.38 44.98
C PRO A 516 11.44 -6.17 44.51
N SER A 517 11.63 -7.47 44.43
CA SER A 517 10.61 -8.51 44.30
C SER A 517 9.56 -8.39 45.38
N PHE A 518 8.29 -8.34 45.01
CA PHE A 518 7.16 -8.55 45.91
C PHE A 518 6.54 -9.91 45.56
N LEU A 519 6.99 -10.90 46.29
CA LEU A 519 6.29 -12.17 46.52
C LEU A 519 6.28 -12.39 48.05
N GLU A 520 5.15 -12.86 48.51
CA GLU A 520 4.79 -13.32 49.87
C GLU A 520 4.03 -12.32 50.77
N SER A 521 2.78 -12.60 50.94
CA SER A 521 2.14 -13.15 52.15
C SER A 521 0.62 -13.08 52.02
N VAL A 522 0.03 -14.21 52.06
CA VAL A 522 -0.67 -14.90 53.15
C VAL A 522 -2.19 -14.74 53.19
N GLY A 523 -2.85 -15.89 53.22
CA GLY A 523 -3.99 -16.27 54.06
C GLY A 523 -5.36 -15.97 53.41
N GLY A 524 -6.13 -16.93 53.00
CA GLY A 524 -6.65 -18.02 53.80
C GLY A 524 -7.97 -17.59 54.43
N VAL A 525 -9.04 -18.29 54.12
CA VAL A 525 -10.42 -18.38 54.67
C VAL A 525 -11.43 -18.08 53.55
N GLY A 526 -12.21 -18.98 52.97
CA GLY A 526 -12.96 -20.06 53.52
C GLY A 526 -14.44 -19.84 53.22
N HIS A 527 -15.03 -20.73 52.38
CA HIS A 527 -16.44 -21.11 52.32
C HIS A 527 -17.54 -19.97 52.26
N ASP A 528 -18.33 -19.91 51.21
CA ASP A 528 -19.61 -20.61 51.20
C ASP A 528 -20.33 -20.54 49.83
N ARG A 529 -20.89 -21.68 49.46
CA ARG A 529 -21.88 -21.83 48.38
C ARG A 529 -23.22 -21.27 48.83
N LYS A 530 -23.94 -20.63 47.95
CA LYS A 530 -25.34 -21.00 47.62
C LYS A 530 -26.06 -19.99 46.74
N ASN A 531 -26.75 -20.56 45.72
CA ASN A 531 -28.07 -20.18 45.16
C ASN A 531 -28.17 -19.12 44.08
N LEU A 532 -28.35 -19.66 42.88
CA LEU A 532 -29.19 -19.11 41.80
C LEU A 532 -30.65 -18.84 42.25
N PRO A 533 -31.44 -17.98 41.55
CA PRO A 533 -32.25 -18.54 40.48
C PRO A 533 -32.34 -17.71 39.20
N ALA A 534 -32.72 -18.46 38.15
CA ALA A 534 -33.06 -18.03 36.79
C ALA A 534 -34.41 -17.29 36.70
N GLN A 535 -34.59 -16.57 35.62
CA GLN A 535 -35.81 -16.24 34.83
C GLN A 535 -35.62 -14.86 34.19
N ALA A 536 -36.03 -14.51 33.00
CA ALA A 536 -36.61 -15.15 31.84
C ALA A 536 -36.55 -14.11 30.72
N ARG A 537 -36.50 -14.59 29.47
CA ARG A 537 -36.74 -13.77 28.26
C ARG A 537 -38.23 -13.34 28.15
N PRO A 538 -38.62 -12.37 27.33
CA PRO A 538 -38.44 -12.46 25.88
C PRO A 538 -37.50 -11.38 25.30
#